data_0d1e27484a17fb806313ca75c13b13a1
#
_entry.id   0d1e27484a17fb806313ca75c13b13a1
#
_cell.length_a   1.000
_cell.length_b   1.000
_cell.length_c   1.000
_cell.angle_alpha   90.00
_cell.angle_beta   90.00
_cell.angle_gamma   90.00
#
_symmetry.space_group_name_H-M   'P 1'
#
loop_
_entity.id
_entity.type
_entity.pdbx_description
1 polymer ?
#
loop_
_entity_poly.entity_id
_entity_poly.type
_entity_poly.pdbx_seq_one_letter_code
_entity_poly.pdbx_strand_id
1 'polypeptide(L)'
;MNKLKNIRNLSVKYCAGMLALTVLTANSADIPTISSSSALTFEKAIKSAQKNDPWLTGNVHKQDAIEAMSTAVGTLPDPKVSLGLANLPTNGFDFGQEGMTQAKVGISQMFPRGDTLLIKREQLKIESESFPYQRKDRESKVAVTVGSLWLDAYRVQESIALIEKNRALFEQLADVAEASYSSALGKTRQQDIVRAQLELTRLEDRLDVLGQQQNRFEGMLSQWLTEFSIEKSYQSETYVDDDFKLHNIVLTKQLPQIDLINSNIVLTNSWLRPSELAKYIANHPSLVAVEKKIKSTKTGIKLTKQKYKPEWGVNASYGYRGDDPMGNSRADLFSVGVTFDLPLFTDNRQDKEVKSAISKTEAIKTEKLLLMRKLLASYSSAKGRLLRLKDRQNLYKDKLLPQIHDQAEASLTAYTNDDGDFAEVVRSRIAVLNAEIDELTLNVEEQKLLLELNYLFIGSIAPVVSNNNMNLSNNSGFTVILGEE
;
A
#
# COMPACT_ATOMS: atom_id res chain seq x y z
N MET A 1 49.74 -13.64 -38.02
CA MET A 1 50.15 -14.96 -38.56
C MET A 1 49.08 -15.98 -38.21
N ASN A 2 48.26 -16.30 -39.25
CA ASN A 2 48.01 -17.67 -39.73
C ASN A 2 47.29 -18.62 -38.79
N LYS A 3 46.20 -19.28 -39.13
CA LYS A 3 45.39 -19.66 -40.33
C LYS A 3 44.13 -20.33 -39.77
N LEU A 4 42.89 -20.07 -40.13
CA LEU A 4 42.08 -20.49 -41.31
C LEU A 4 41.97 -22.00 -41.54
N LYS A 5 40.70 -22.44 -41.73
CA LYS A 5 40.14 -23.57 -42.56
C LYS A 5 39.87 -24.87 -41.80
N ASN A 6 38.75 -25.57 -41.98
CA ASN A 6 37.92 -25.97 -43.14
C ASN A 6 36.59 -26.54 -42.63
N ILE A 7 35.39 -26.29 -43.07
CA ILE A 7 34.57 -26.58 -44.28
C ILE A 7 34.43 -28.08 -44.65
N ARG A 8 33.16 -28.49 -44.84
CA ARG A 8 32.55 -29.62 -45.60
C ARG A 8 32.33 -30.92 -44.80
N ASN A 9 31.19 -31.61 -44.89
CA ASN A 9 30.42 -31.97 -46.10
C ASN A 9 28.96 -32.39 -45.76
N LEU A 10 28.09 -32.07 -46.70
CA LEU A 10 26.78 -32.59 -47.06
C LEU A 10 26.68 -34.12 -47.09
N SER A 11 25.53 -34.69 -46.73
CA SER A 11 24.96 -35.81 -47.50
C SER A 11 23.44 -35.85 -47.38
N VAL A 12 22.81 -35.60 -48.49
CA VAL A 12 21.39 -35.86 -48.83
C VAL A 12 21.19 -37.36 -48.97
N LYS A 13 20.12 -37.92 -48.38
CA LYS A 13 19.53 -39.18 -48.88
C LYS A 13 18.00 -39.05 -48.90
N TYR A 14 17.49 -39.07 -50.11
CA TYR A 14 16.10 -39.34 -50.47
C TYR A 14 15.74 -40.78 -50.11
N CYS A 15 14.54 -40.98 -49.58
CA CYS A 15 13.76 -42.19 -49.87
C CYS A 15 12.28 -41.89 -49.82
N ALA A 16 11.63 -42.31 -50.86
CA ALA A 16 10.25 -42.12 -51.21
C ALA A 16 9.27 -43.05 -50.50
N GLY A 17 8.07 -42.55 -50.24
CA GLY A 17 6.84 -43.31 -50.50
C GLY A 17 6.27 -44.19 -49.39
N MET A 18 5.17 -43.74 -48.79
CA MET A 18 3.94 -44.54 -48.65
C MET A 18 2.79 -43.63 -48.14
N LEU A 19 1.80 -43.41 -49.00
CA LEU A 19 0.51 -42.85 -48.67
C LEU A 19 -0.23 -43.86 -47.76
N ALA A 20 -0.49 -43.52 -46.51
CA ALA A 20 -1.50 -44.17 -45.71
C ALA A 20 -2.59 -43.13 -45.41
N LEU A 21 -3.74 -43.34 -46.03
CA LEU A 21 -4.96 -42.57 -45.78
C LEU A 21 -5.49 -42.97 -44.36
N THR A 22 -5.22 -42.16 -43.34
CA THR A 22 -5.89 -42.26 -42.05
C THR A 22 -7.04 -41.29 -42.03
N VAL A 23 -8.26 -41.83 -41.95
CA VAL A 23 -9.49 -41.08 -41.67
C VAL A 23 -9.34 -40.39 -40.31
N LEU A 24 -9.16 -39.05 -40.31
CA LEU A 24 -9.29 -38.25 -39.10
C LEU A 24 -10.80 -38.21 -38.74
N THR A 25 -11.17 -38.95 -37.71
CA THR A 25 -12.38 -38.67 -36.96
C THR A 25 -12.18 -37.29 -36.31
N ALA A 26 -12.96 -36.29 -36.73
CA ALA A 26 -13.03 -35.02 -36.09
C ALA A 26 -13.58 -35.21 -34.69
N ASN A 27 -12.69 -35.29 -33.69
CA ASN A 27 -13.10 -35.01 -32.32
C ASN A 27 -13.45 -33.50 -32.32
N SER A 28 -14.74 -33.25 -32.09
CA SER A 28 -15.20 -31.91 -31.69
C SER A 28 -14.40 -31.55 -30.45
N ALA A 29 -13.37 -30.71 -30.66
CA ALA A 29 -12.71 -30.04 -29.55
C ALA A 29 -13.80 -29.30 -28.80
N ASP A 30 -14.02 -29.68 -27.55
CA ASP A 30 -14.76 -28.87 -26.62
C ASP A 30 -14.17 -27.45 -26.66
N ILE A 31 -14.96 -26.53 -27.17
CA ILE A 31 -14.68 -25.11 -27.01
C ILE A 31 -14.59 -24.90 -25.49
N PRO A 32 -13.45 -24.45 -24.94
CA PRO A 32 -13.38 -24.18 -23.54
C PRO A 32 -14.49 -23.17 -23.26
N THR A 33 -15.52 -23.60 -22.54
CA THR A 33 -16.51 -22.72 -21.97
C THR A 33 -15.76 -21.65 -21.23
N ILE A 34 -15.85 -20.41 -21.74
CA ILE A 34 -15.34 -19.20 -21.10
C ILE A 34 -15.82 -19.28 -19.66
N SER A 35 -14.91 -19.55 -18.74
CA SER A 35 -15.20 -19.53 -17.32
C SER A 35 -15.79 -18.15 -17.05
N SER A 36 -17.08 -18.12 -16.67
CA SER A 36 -17.75 -16.91 -16.25
C SER A 36 -16.87 -16.25 -15.19
N SER A 37 -16.24 -15.14 -15.54
CA SER A 37 -15.43 -14.37 -14.60
C SER A 37 -16.34 -14.08 -13.42
N SER A 38 -16.09 -14.71 -12.28
CA SER A 38 -16.90 -14.47 -11.09
C SER A 38 -16.79 -12.99 -10.76
N ALA A 39 -17.94 -12.32 -10.64
CA ALA A 39 -17.99 -10.89 -10.33
C ALA A 39 -17.10 -10.57 -9.11
N LEU A 40 -16.36 -9.48 -9.19
CA LEU A 40 -15.43 -9.05 -8.15
C LEU A 40 -16.22 -8.51 -6.97
N THR A 41 -16.20 -9.24 -5.84
CA THR A 41 -16.81 -8.77 -4.59
C THR A 41 -15.92 -7.73 -3.93
N PHE A 42 -16.53 -6.84 -3.14
CA PHE A 42 -15.85 -5.83 -2.34
C PHE A 42 -14.73 -6.41 -1.47
N GLU A 43 -15.02 -7.48 -0.73
CA GLU A 43 -14.03 -8.14 0.14
C GLU A 43 -12.88 -8.76 -0.63
N LYS A 44 -13.21 -9.42 -1.76
CA LYS A 44 -12.20 -10.06 -2.61
C LYS A 44 -11.23 -9.02 -3.17
N ALA A 45 -11.73 -7.86 -3.59
CA ALA A 45 -10.90 -6.75 -4.06
C ALA A 45 -9.92 -6.28 -2.98
N ILE A 46 -10.40 -6.04 -1.76
CA ILE A 46 -9.56 -5.59 -0.64
C ILE A 46 -8.53 -6.67 -0.25
N LYS A 47 -8.97 -7.94 -0.09
CA LYS A 47 -8.07 -9.05 0.30
C LYS A 47 -6.99 -9.31 -0.75
N SER A 48 -7.34 -9.28 -2.04
CA SER A 48 -6.36 -9.42 -3.13
C SER A 48 -5.36 -8.28 -3.13
N ALA A 49 -5.83 -7.04 -2.99
CA ALA A 49 -4.95 -5.87 -2.95
C ALA A 49 -4.00 -5.88 -1.75
N GLN A 50 -4.47 -6.31 -0.57
CA GLN A 50 -3.61 -6.46 0.61
C GLN A 50 -2.58 -7.58 0.42
N LYS A 51 -2.99 -8.73 -0.17
CA LYS A 51 -2.08 -9.85 -0.44
C LYS A 51 -1.00 -9.48 -1.45
N ASN A 52 -1.37 -8.72 -2.48
CA ASN A 52 -0.51 -8.42 -3.63
C ASN A 52 0.25 -7.10 -3.48
N ASP A 53 0.20 -6.41 -2.32
CA ASP A 53 0.90 -5.14 -2.11
C ASP A 53 2.42 -5.35 -1.92
N PRO A 54 3.28 -5.04 -2.92
CA PRO A 54 4.73 -5.25 -2.84
C PRO A 54 5.37 -4.44 -1.71
N TRP A 55 4.70 -3.37 -1.27
CA TRP A 55 5.18 -2.56 -0.15
C TRP A 55 5.27 -3.37 1.15
N LEU A 56 4.32 -4.30 1.38
CA LEU A 56 4.31 -5.15 2.58
C LEU A 56 5.53 -6.07 2.60
N THR A 57 5.83 -6.73 1.47
CA THR A 57 7.03 -7.57 1.32
C THR A 57 8.31 -6.74 1.50
N GLY A 58 8.40 -5.58 0.85
CA GLY A 58 9.53 -4.66 1.01
C GLY A 58 9.71 -4.18 2.47
N ASN A 59 8.61 -4.00 3.21
CA ASN A 59 8.67 -3.62 4.62
C ASN A 59 9.15 -4.78 5.52
N VAL A 60 8.81 -6.05 5.20
CA VAL A 60 9.37 -7.24 5.89
C VAL A 60 10.88 -7.28 5.68
N HIS A 61 11.36 -7.19 4.45
CA HIS A 61 12.82 -7.19 4.18
C HIS A 61 13.55 -6.04 4.88
N LYS A 62 12.93 -4.86 5.01
CA LYS A 62 13.51 -3.76 5.81
C LYS A 62 13.59 -4.10 7.28
N GLN A 63 12.59 -4.77 7.83
CA GLN A 63 12.62 -5.27 9.21
C GLN A 63 13.75 -6.27 9.39
N ASP A 64 13.84 -7.29 8.53
CA ASP A 64 14.87 -8.34 8.57
C ASP A 64 16.27 -7.75 8.48
N ALA A 65 16.47 -6.75 7.61
CA ALA A 65 17.73 -6.03 7.47
C ALA A 65 18.14 -5.31 8.77
N ILE A 66 17.20 -4.64 9.44
CA ILE A 66 17.44 -3.96 10.72
C ILE A 66 17.70 -4.97 11.85
N GLU A 67 17.00 -6.11 11.87
CA GLU A 67 17.19 -7.18 12.85
C GLU A 67 18.56 -7.87 12.68
N ALA A 68 18.94 -8.17 11.45
CA ALA A 68 20.27 -8.69 11.14
C ALA A 68 21.37 -7.70 11.54
N MET A 69 21.18 -6.41 11.20
CA MET A 69 22.10 -5.34 11.60
C MET A 69 22.16 -5.18 13.13
N SER A 70 21.03 -5.32 13.84
CA SER A 70 20.97 -5.32 15.32
C SER A 70 21.89 -6.38 15.92
N THR A 71 21.93 -7.57 15.33
CA THR A 71 22.81 -8.65 15.75
C THR A 71 24.28 -8.33 15.44
N ALA A 72 24.58 -7.91 14.23
CA ALA A 72 25.93 -7.60 13.76
C ALA A 72 26.61 -6.50 14.59
N VAL A 73 25.89 -5.38 14.85
CA VAL A 73 26.45 -4.26 15.62
C VAL A 73 26.62 -4.55 17.12
N GLY A 74 26.04 -5.64 17.60
CA GLY A 74 26.19 -6.10 19.00
C GLY A 74 27.46 -6.90 19.26
N THR A 75 28.25 -7.20 18.23
CA THR A 75 29.48 -7.97 18.31
C THR A 75 30.72 -7.06 18.38
N LEU A 76 31.81 -7.56 18.94
CA LEU A 76 33.08 -6.86 18.89
C LEU A 76 33.58 -6.74 17.43
N PRO A 77 34.27 -5.64 17.08
CA PRO A 77 34.93 -5.56 15.80
C PRO A 77 36.05 -6.61 15.68
N ASP A 78 36.31 -7.05 14.44
CA ASP A 78 37.34 -8.06 14.19
C ASP A 78 38.73 -7.59 14.62
N PRO A 79 39.58 -8.50 15.14
CA PRO A 79 40.98 -8.18 15.39
C PRO A 79 41.72 -7.90 14.07
N LYS A 80 42.58 -6.90 14.10
CA LYS A 80 43.40 -6.52 12.95
C LYS A 80 44.77 -7.19 13.05
N VAL A 81 45.16 -7.92 12.01
CA VAL A 81 46.52 -8.48 11.90
C VAL A 81 47.32 -7.54 11.00
N SER A 82 48.55 -7.24 11.40
CA SER A 82 49.48 -6.41 10.63
C SER A 82 50.81 -7.20 10.41
N LEU A 83 51.28 -7.12 9.17
CA LEU A 83 52.58 -7.65 8.77
C LEU A 83 53.43 -6.50 8.21
N GLY A 84 54.67 -6.41 8.58
CA GLY A 84 55.54 -5.34 8.11
C GLY A 84 57.01 -5.56 8.38
N LEU A 85 57.84 -4.87 7.66
CA LEU A 85 59.26 -4.70 7.96
C LEU A 85 59.42 -3.35 8.63
N ALA A 86 60.09 -3.35 9.80
CA ALA A 86 60.32 -2.16 10.55
C ALA A 86 61.82 -1.83 10.60
N ASN A 87 62.15 -0.55 10.53
CA ASN A 87 63.54 -0.03 10.63
C ASN A 87 64.48 -0.61 9.60
N LEU A 88 64.00 -0.90 8.36
CA LEU A 88 64.83 -1.36 7.28
C LEU A 88 65.73 -0.21 6.78
N PRO A 89 67.05 -0.38 6.73
CA PRO A 89 67.97 0.67 6.28
C PRO A 89 67.74 1.02 4.82
N THR A 90 67.69 2.31 4.49
CA THR A 90 67.42 2.77 3.12
C THR A 90 68.65 2.83 2.21
N ASN A 91 69.85 2.74 2.80
CA ASN A 91 71.13 2.73 2.11
C ASN A 91 71.58 1.41 1.52
N GLY A 92 70.98 0.29 1.93
CA GLY A 92 71.32 -1.07 1.43
C GLY A 92 70.16 -2.04 1.44
N PHE A 93 69.07 -1.73 2.13
CA PHE A 93 67.92 -2.63 2.38
C PHE A 93 68.31 -4.01 2.96
N ASP A 94 69.49 -4.05 3.66
CA ASP A 94 69.97 -5.26 4.30
C ASP A 94 69.28 -5.46 5.66
N PHE A 95 68.70 -6.63 5.85
CA PHE A 95 67.94 -6.98 7.04
C PHE A 95 68.85 -7.15 8.27
N GLY A 96 70.09 -7.56 8.08
CA GLY A 96 71.08 -7.75 9.15
C GLY A 96 71.90 -6.51 9.54
N GLN A 97 71.85 -5.43 8.69
CA GLN A 97 72.71 -4.24 8.86
C GLN A 97 72.48 -3.53 10.20
N GLU A 98 71.20 -3.27 10.56
CA GLU A 98 70.87 -2.49 11.74
C GLU A 98 70.24 -3.35 12.84
N GLY A 99 70.61 -3.13 14.09
CA GLY A 99 70.14 -3.93 15.23
C GLY A 99 68.66 -3.84 15.52
N MET A 100 67.96 -2.83 14.95
CA MET A 100 66.53 -2.64 15.16
C MET A 100 65.69 -3.06 13.93
N THR A 101 66.32 -3.52 12.86
CA THR A 101 65.60 -4.09 11.71
C THR A 101 64.86 -5.36 12.12
N GLN A 102 63.57 -5.44 11.83
CA GLN A 102 62.76 -6.57 12.20
C GLN A 102 61.62 -6.85 11.21
N ALA A 103 61.31 -8.11 11.00
CA ALA A 103 60.05 -8.53 10.40
C ALA A 103 59.02 -8.64 11.54
N LYS A 104 57.96 -7.85 11.46
CA LYS A 104 57.00 -7.67 12.55
C LYS A 104 55.65 -8.28 12.18
N VAL A 105 55.11 -9.13 13.07
CA VAL A 105 53.72 -9.59 13.03
C VAL A 105 53.01 -8.96 14.23
N GLY A 106 51.88 -8.32 14.00
CA GLY A 106 51.12 -7.70 15.08
C GLY A 106 49.64 -8.08 15.00
N ILE A 107 49.00 -8.12 16.18
CA ILE A 107 47.54 -8.23 16.32
C ILE A 107 47.05 -7.09 17.17
N SER A 108 45.92 -6.50 16.79
CA SER A 108 45.27 -5.44 17.58
C SER A 108 43.79 -5.68 17.68
N GLN A 109 43.22 -5.45 18.87
CA GLN A 109 41.79 -5.54 19.15
C GLN A 109 41.32 -4.24 19.74
N MET A 110 40.24 -3.69 19.14
CA MET A 110 39.57 -2.49 19.65
C MET A 110 38.32 -2.88 20.46
N PHE A 111 38.12 -2.18 21.56
CA PHE A 111 36.97 -2.31 22.44
C PHE A 111 36.18 -0.99 22.41
N PRO A 112 34.97 -1.00 21.86
CA PRO A 112 34.13 0.21 21.76
C PRO A 112 33.82 0.81 23.13
N ARG A 113 33.48 2.10 23.12
CA ARG A 113 33.22 2.94 24.28
C ARG A 113 32.07 2.40 25.15
N GLY A 114 32.36 2.04 26.37
CA GLY A 114 31.35 1.62 27.35
C GLY A 114 30.36 0.59 26.80
N ASP A 115 29.06 0.89 26.90
CA ASP A 115 27.97 -0.03 26.50
C ASP A 115 27.49 0.20 25.06
N THR A 116 28.34 0.77 24.20
CA THR A 116 27.97 1.15 22.81
C THR A 116 27.34 0.00 22.03
N LEU A 117 27.92 -1.21 22.09
CA LEU A 117 27.44 -2.38 21.34
C LEU A 117 26.04 -2.77 21.80
N LEU A 118 25.85 -2.87 23.12
CA LEU A 118 24.56 -3.25 23.72
C LEU A 118 23.47 -2.22 23.40
N ILE A 119 23.78 -0.94 23.59
CA ILE A 119 22.81 0.16 23.37
C ILE A 119 22.45 0.28 21.88
N LYS A 120 23.42 0.10 20.98
CA LYS A 120 23.18 0.15 19.54
C LYS A 120 22.31 -1.02 19.06
N ARG A 121 22.58 -2.22 19.59
CA ARG A 121 21.73 -3.39 19.38
C ARG A 121 20.30 -3.13 19.87
N GLU A 122 20.13 -2.62 21.09
CA GLU A 122 18.81 -2.29 21.65
C GLU A 122 18.08 -1.23 20.81
N GLN A 123 18.80 -0.20 20.36
CA GLN A 123 18.24 0.84 19.51
C GLN A 123 17.62 0.28 18.23
N LEU A 124 18.38 -0.56 17.51
CA LEU A 124 17.91 -1.17 16.26
C LEU A 124 16.78 -2.17 16.51
N LYS A 125 16.85 -2.93 17.61
CA LYS A 125 15.76 -3.83 18.01
C LYS A 125 14.45 -3.07 18.27
N ILE A 126 14.50 -1.94 18.97
CA ILE A 126 13.32 -1.10 19.18
C ILE A 126 12.83 -0.50 17.86
N GLU A 127 13.73 -0.18 16.93
CA GLU A 127 13.39 0.33 15.61
C GLU A 127 12.65 -0.73 14.79
N SER A 128 13.12 -1.99 14.81
CA SER A 128 12.47 -3.10 14.11
C SER A 128 11.04 -3.34 14.59
N GLU A 129 10.75 -3.10 15.88
CA GLU A 129 9.40 -3.20 16.44
C GLU A 129 8.38 -2.21 15.83
N SER A 130 8.83 -1.20 15.07
CA SER A 130 7.93 -0.26 14.41
C SER A 130 7.30 -0.84 13.12
N PHE A 131 7.98 -1.76 12.44
CA PHE A 131 7.59 -2.27 11.13
C PHE A 131 6.25 -3.03 11.10
N PRO A 132 5.94 -3.91 12.07
CA PRO A 132 4.63 -4.56 12.11
C PRO A 132 3.46 -3.56 12.18
N TYR A 133 3.64 -2.46 12.93
CA TYR A 133 2.63 -1.40 13.01
C TYR A 133 2.53 -0.59 11.72
N GLN A 134 3.65 -0.37 11.01
CA GLN A 134 3.63 0.25 9.69
C GLN A 134 2.88 -0.63 8.68
N ARG A 135 3.05 -1.96 8.72
CA ARG A 135 2.31 -2.91 7.88
C ARG A 135 0.81 -2.86 8.17
N LYS A 136 0.43 -2.91 9.45
CA LYS A 136 -0.98 -2.81 9.85
C LYS A 136 -1.63 -1.50 9.40
N ASP A 137 -0.93 -0.38 9.49
CA ASP A 137 -1.38 0.91 8.97
C ASP A 137 -1.52 0.89 7.45
N ARG A 138 -0.55 0.27 6.73
CA ARG A 138 -0.58 0.14 5.27
C ARG A 138 -1.74 -0.72 4.80
N GLU A 139 -1.93 -1.91 5.38
CA GLU A 139 -3.04 -2.83 5.08
C GLU A 139 -4.39 -2.11 5.22
N SER A 140 -4.54 -1.33 6.27
CA SER A 140 -5.76 -0.57 6.52
C SER A 140 -5.97 0.57 5.53
N LYS A 141 -4.90 1.26 5.13
CA LYS A 141 -4.95 2.29 4.08
C LYS A 141 -5.29 1.69 2.72
N VAL A 142 -4.72 0.51 2.41
CA VAL A 142 -5.06 -0.23 1.19
C VAL A 142 -6.54 -0.59 1.19
N ALA A 143 -7.08 -1.07 2.32
CA ALA A 143 -8.51 -1.37 2.44
C ALA A 143 -9.40 -0.14 2.16
N VAL A 144 -9.05 1.03 2.71
CA VAL A 144 -9.80 2.28 2.44
C VAL A 144 -9.66 2.70 0.98
N THR A 145 -8.45 2.65 0.43
CA THR A 145 -8.19 3.10 -0.95
C THR A 145 -8.90 2.21 -1.96
N VAL A 146 -8.71 0.89 -1.86
CA VAL A 146 -9.31 -0.08 -2.79
C VAL A 146 -10.80 -0.18 -2.58
N GLY A 147 -11.26 -0.16 -1.33
CA GLY A 147 -12.69 -0.14 -1.02
C GLY A 147 -13.38 1.11 -1.60
N SER A 148 -12.77 2.29 -1.50
CA SER A 148 -13.31 3.51 -2.10
C SER A 148 -13.32 3.44 -3.63
N LEU A 149 -12.27 2.89 -4.26
CA LEU A 149 -12.21 2.69 -5.71
C LEU A 149 -13.29 1.72 -6.20
N TRP A 150 -13.47 0.60 -5.47
CA TRP A 150 -14.51 -0.37 -5.78
C TRP A 150 -15.91 0.26 -5.69
N LEU A 151 -16.17 1.04 -4.63
CA LEU A 151 -17.44 1.75 -4.43
C LEU A 151 -17.69 2.81 -5.51
N ASP A 152 -16.65 3.53 -5.95
CA ASP A 152 -16.77 4.48 -7.07
C ASP A 152 -17.05 3.77 -8.40
N ALA A 153 -16.40 2.64 -8.66
CA ALA A 153 -16.67 1.81 -9.83
C ALA A 153 -18.08 1.21 -9.79
N TYR A 154 -18.52 0.73 -8.63
CA TYR A 154 -19.89 0.25 -8.40
C TYR A 154 -20.93 1.34 -8.69
N ARG A 155 -20.73 2.55 -8.18
CA ARG A 155 -21.63 3.67 -8.46
C ARG A 155 -21.76 3.93 -9.95
N VAL A 156 -20.67 3.89 -10.70
CA VAL A 156 -20.68 4.09 -12.16
C VAL A 156 -21.41 2.94 -12.85
N GLN A 157 -21.10 1.69 -12.50
CA GLN A 157 -21.77 0.50 -13.06
C GLN A 157 -23.29 0.55 -12.85
N GLU A 158 -23.74 0.85 -11.63
CA GLU A 158 -25.16 0.92 -11.32
C GLU A 158 -25.84 2.16 -11.93
N SER A 159 -25.11 3.29 -12.09
CA SER A 159 -25.63 4.46 -12.81
C SER A 159 -25.85 4.15 -14.29
N ILE A 160 -24.94 3.42 -14.93
CA ILE A 160 -25.13 2.92 -16.30
C ILE A 160 -26.37 2.02 -16.36
N ALA A 161 -26.50 1.07 -15.45
CA ALA A 161 -27.66 0.16 -15.41
C ALA A 161 -28.99 0.89 -15.21
N LEU A 162 -29.02 1.98 -14.39
CA LEU A 162 -30.20 2.82 -14.22
C LEU A 162 -30.56 3.56 -15.51
N ILE A 163 -29.59 4.13 -16.22
CA ILE A 163 -29.83 4.83 -17.49
C ILE A 163 -30.29 3.85 -18.55
N GLU A 164 -29.65 2.70 -18.70
CA GLU A 164 -30.06 1.66 -19.65
C GLU A 164 -31.49 1.15 -19.40
N LYS A 165 -31.84 0.92 -18.12
CA LYS A 165 -33.20 0.55 -17.73
C LYS A 165 -34.24 1.60 -18.13
N ASN A 166 -33.91 2.89 -17.97
CA ASN A 166 -34.81 3.98 -18.29
C ASN A 166 -34.79 4.34 -19.79
N ARG A 167 -33.76 3.99 -20.56
CA ARG A 167 -33.65 4.25 -21.99
C ARG A 167 -34.84 3.74 -22.79
N ALA A 168 -35.27 2.50 -22.52
CA ALA A 168 -36.42 1.89 -23.17
C ALA A 168 -37.71 2.73 -22.99
N LEU A 169 -37.87 3.36 -21.82
CA LEU A 169 -39.02 4.27 -21.58
C LEU A 169 -38.93 5.52 -22.42
N PHE A 170 -37.75 6.12 -22.58
CA PHE A 170 -37.55 7.30 -23.41
C PHE A 170 -37.73 6.98 -24.91
N GLU A 171 -37.30 5.79 -25.36
CA GLU A 171 -37.56 5.30 -26.70
C GLU A 171 -39.07 5.16 -26.97
N GLN A 172 -39.83 4.54 -26.05
CA GLN A 172 -41.29 4.46 -26.12
C GLN A 172 -41.97 5.83 -26.15
N LEU A 173 -41.49 6.78 -25.36
CA LEU A 173 -42.01 8.14 -25.37
C LEU A 173 -41.77 8.84 -26.73
N ALA A 174 -40.60 8.59 -27.35
CA ALA A 174 -40.30 9.13 -28.68
C ALA A 174 -41.24 8.52 -29.76
N ASP A 175 -41.45 7.18 -29.71
CA ASP A 175 -42.36 6.47 -30.61
C ASP A 175 -43.81 6.98 -30.48
N VAL A 176 -44.28 7.18 -29.24
CA VAL A 176 -45.62 7.74 -28.98
C VAL A 176 -45.74 9.17 -29.53
N ALA A 177 -44.71 10.00 -29.37
CA ALA A 177 -44.72 11.35 -29.92
C ALA A 177 -44.78 11.34 -31.45
N GLU A 178 -44.05 10.46 -32.14
CA GLU A 178 -44.05 10.30 -33.59
C GLU A 178 -45.39 9.78 -34.10
N ALA A 179 -45.96 8.75 -33.44
CA ALA A 179 -47.24 8.21 -33.77
C ALA A 179 -48.39 9.24 -33.60
N SER A 180 -48.36 10.01 -32.51
CA SER A 180 -49.33 11.10 -32.25
C SER A 180 -49.21 12.22 -33.25
N TYR A 181 -48.03 12.60 -33.67
CA TYR A 181 -47.80 13.62 -34.71
C TYR A 181 -48.33 13.18 -36.08
N SER A 182 -48.21 11.92 -36.41
CA SER A 182 -48.65 11.34 -37.68
C SER A 182 -50.18 11.16 -37.75
N SER A 183 -50.87 11.23 -36.62
CA SER A 183 -52.34 11.08 -36.58
C SER A 183 -53.06 12.39 -36.90
N ALA A 184 -54.18 12.29 -37.62
CA ALA A 184 -54.98 13.46 -38.03
C ALA A 184 -55.61 14.25 -36.84
N LEU A 185 -55.67 13.66 -35.66
CA LEU A 185 -56.20 14.25 -34.43
C LEU A 185 -55.08 14.52 -33.37
N GLY A 186 -53.80 14.27 -33.73
CA GLY A 186 -52.71 14.42 -32.82
C GLY A 186 -52.40 15.87 -32.43
N LYS A 187 -52.24 16.11 -31.14
CA LYS A 187 -51.84 17.43 -30.59
C LYS A 187 -50.33 17.61 -30.51
N THR A 188 -49.57 16.54 -30.73
CA THR A 188 -48.10 16.55 -30.64
C THR A 188 -47.50 17.42 -31.75
N ARG A 189 -46.57 18.28 -31.38
CA ARG A 189 -45.91 19.22 -32.30
C ARG A 189 -44.56 18.64 -32.74
N GLN A 190 -44.05 19.02 -33.91
CA GLN A 190 -42.74 18.61 -34.40
C GLN A 190 -41.62 18.86 -33.36
N GLN A 191 -41.75 19.95 -32.60
CA GLN A 191 -40.79 20.28 -31.53
C GLN A 191 -40.72 19.21 -30.42
N ASP A 192 -41.78 18.43 -30.17
CA ASP A 192 -41.84 17.41 -29.14
C ASP A 192 -41.07 16.18 -29.58
N ILE A 193 -41.12 15.79 -30.85
CA ILE A 193 -40.31 14.73 -31.44
C ILE A 193 -38.82 15.09 -31.34
N VAL A 194 -38.45 16.30 -31.78
CA VAL A 194 -37.08 16.80 -31.74
C VAL A 194 -36.56 16.81 -30.30
N ARG A 195 -37.40 17.15 -29.31
CA ARG A 195 -37.04 17.16 -27.91
C ARG A 195 -36.83 15.74 -27.39
N ALA A 196 -37.69 14.77 -27.71
CA ALA A 196 -37.52 13.38 -27.33
C ALA A 196 -36.19 12.79 -27.87
N GLN A 197 -35.91 13.05 -29.16
CA GLN A 197 -34.65 12.64 -29.79
C GLN A 197 -33.42 13.29 -29.15
N LEU A 198 -33.53 14.59 -28.80
CA LEU A 198 -32.43 15.30 -28.11
C LEU A 198 -32.14 14.69 -26.74
N GLU A 199 -33.16 14.29 -25.98
CA GLU A 199 -32.94 13.66 -24.65
C GLU A 199 -32.35 12.27 -24.80
N LEU A 200 -32.72 11.47 -25.81
CA LEU A 200 -32.05 10.19 -26.10
C LEU A 200 -30.58 10.41 -26.44
N THR A 201 -30.24 11.38 -27.28
CA THR A 201 -28.83 11.73 -27.57
C THR A 201 -28.06 12.17 -26.31
N ARG A 202 -28.70 12.91 -25.41
CA ARG A 202 -28.13 13.31 -24.12
C ARG A 202 -27.88 12.11 -23.18
N LEU A 203 -28.77 11.12 -23.20
CA LEU A 203 -28.56 9.88 -22.45
C LEU A 203 -27.39 9.08 -23.02
N GLU A 204 -27.20 9.04 -24.35
CA GLU A 204 -26.05 8.42 -25.01
C GLU A 204 -24.73 9.11 -24.59
N ASP A 205 -24.66 10.44 -24.69
CA ASP A 205 -23.50 11.22 -24.23
C ASP A 205 -23.18 10.93 -22.75
N ARG A 206 -24.21 10.85 -21.89
CA ARG A 206 -24.04 10.51 -20.46
C ARG A 206 -23.53 9.11 -20.25
N LEU A 207 -23.98 8.13 -21.05
CA LEU A 207 -23.45 6.75 -21.00
C LEU A 207 -21.96 6.72 -21.40
N ASP A 208 -21.57 7.48 -22.43
CA ASP A 208 -20.16 7.58 -22.85
C ASP A 208 -19.29 8.20 -21.76
N VAL A 209 -19.76 9.26 -21.09
CA VAL A 209 -19.06 9.87 -19.95
C VAL A 209 -18.92 8.88 -18.79
N LEU A 210 -19.96 8.10 -18.49
CA LEU A 210 -19.90 7.05 -17.45
C LEU A 210 -18.97 5.91 -17.87
N GLY A 211 -18.98 5.51 -19.16
CA GLY A 211 -18.05 4.52 -19.71
C GLY A 211 -16.58 4.95 -19.57
N GLN A 212 -16.28 6.23 -19.80
CA GLN A 212 -14.95 6.78 -19.55
C GLN A 212 -14.57 6.69 -18.04
N GLN A 213 -15.51 6.98 -17.14
CA GLN A 213 -15.28 6.86 -15.70
C GLN A 213 -15.09 5.40 -15.29
N GLN A 214 -15.86 4.46 -15.86
CA GLN A 214 -15.72 3.02 -15.63
C GLN A 214 -14.30 2.56 -16.00
N ASN A 215 -13.85 2.84 -17.23
CA ASN A 215 -12.50 2.50 -17.69
C ASN A 215 -11.42 3.07 -16.76
N ARG A 216 -11.63 4.30 -16.27
CA ARG A 216 -10.70 4.92 -15.31
C ARG A 216 -10.63 4.14 -14.00
N PHE A 217 -11.77 3.79 -13.40
CA PHE A 217 -11.79 3.05 -12.13
C PHE A 217 -11.31 1.62 -12.28
N GLU A 218 -11.61 0.96 -13.39
CA GLU A 218 -11.06 -0.36 -13.73
C GLU A 218 -9.52 -0.32 -13.81
N GLY A 219 -8.95 0.66 -14.50
CA GLY A 219 -7.51 0.86 -14.56
C GLY A 219 -6.89 1.15 -13.20
N MET A 220 -7.57 1.92 -12.34
CA MET A 220 -7.09 2.20 -10.98
C MET A 220 -7.20 0.97 -10.07
N LEU A 221 -8.22 0.12 -10.22
CA LEU A 221 -8.37 -1.13 -9.48
C LEU A 221 -7.34 -2.16 -9.94
N SER A 222 -7.07 -2.25 -11.25
CA SER A 222 -6.10 -3.20 -11.78
C SER A 222 -4.70 -3.00 -11.18
N GLN A 223 -4.30 -1.77 -10.88
CA GLN A 223 -3.03 -1.46 -10.18
C GLN A 223 -2.88 -2.23 -8.85
N TRP A 224 -3.98 -2.47 -8.14
CA TRP A 224 -3.98 -3.12 -6.84
C TRP A 224 -4.22 -4.62 -6.91
N LEU A 225 -4.87 -5.08 -7.97
CA LEU A 225 -5.29 -6.48 -8.11
C LEU A 225 -4.26 -7.31 -8.88
N THR A 226 -3.41 -6.67 -9.70
CA THR A 226 -2.37 -7.37 -10.46
C THR A 226 -1.35 -8.01 -9.53
N GLU A 227 -1.10 -9.30 -9.71
CA GLU A 227 -0.11 -10.05 -8.95
C GLU A 227 1.27 -9.94 -9.61
N PHE A 228 2.27 -9.51 -8.84
CA PHE A 228 3.67 -9.46 -9.26
C PHE A 228 4.47 -10.51 -8.51
N SER A 229 5.09 -11.45 -9.22
CA SER A 229 6.00 -12.42 -8.63
C SER A 229 7.43 -11.88 -8.62
N ILE A 230 7.95 -11.56 -7.43
CA ILE A 230 9.34 -11.08 -7.25
C ILE A 230 10.35 -12.22 -7.44
N GLU A 231 9.97 -13.47 -7.18
CA GLU A 231 10.89 -14.62 -7.27
C GLU A 231 11.39 -14.88 -8.70
N LYS A 232 10.60 -14.52 -9.71
CA LYS A 232 11.00 -14.64 -11.13
C LYS A 232 11.79 -13.44 -11.66
N SER A 233 11.80 -12.32 -10.92
CA SER A 233 12.49 -11.08 -11.31
C SER A 233 14.02 -11.17 -11.30
N TYR A 234 14.63 -12.16 -10.65
CA TYR A 234 16.07 -12.37 -10.69
C TYR A 234 16.58 -12.87 -12.06
N GLN A 235 15.69 -13.29 -12.94
CA GLN A 235 15.99 -13.71 -14.30
C GLN A 235 15.46 -12.72 -15.35
N SER A 236 15.71 -11.42 -15.18
CA SER A 236 15.61 -10.40 -16.25
C SER A 236 14.22 -10.19 -16.91
N GLU A 237 13.18 -10.93 -16.55
CA GLU A 237 11.84 -10.73 -17.10
C GLU A 237 10.83 -10.42 -16.00
N THR A 238 10.19 -9.25 -16.09
CA THR A 238 9.08 -8.87 -15.21
C THR A 238 7.88 -9.75 -15.56
N TYR A 239 7.58 -10.72 -14.71
CA TYR A 239 6.41 -11.57 -14.90
C TYR A 239 5.16 -10.87 -14.40
N VAL A 240 4.24 -10.58 -15.32
CA VAL A 240 2.86 -10.17 -15.03
C VAL A 240 1.98 -11.39 -15.29
N ASP A 241 1.05 -11.68 -14.39
CA ASP A 241 0.09 -12.75 -14.60
C ASP A 241 -0.84 -12.39 -15.77
N ASP A 242 -0.68 -13.11 -16.89
CA ASP A 242 -1.46 -12.89 -18.12
C ASP A 242 -2.96 -13.24 -17.94
N ASP A 243 -3.31 -14.00 -16.90
CA ASP A 243 -4.71 -14.34 -16.59
C ASP A 243 -5.47 -13.15 -15.97
N PHE A 244 -4.76 -12.07 -15.57
CA PHE A 244 -5.39 -10.89 -15.00
C PHE A 244 -5.90 -9.93 -16.08
N LYS A 245 -7.22 -9.79 -16.16
CA LYS A 245 -7.86 -8.84 -17.08
C LYS A 245 -7.73 -7.42 -16.53
N LEU A 246 -7.02 -6.56 -17.27
CA LEU A 246 -6.87 -5.14 -16.95
C LEU A 246 -8.13 -4.31 -17.25
N HIS A 247 -9.12 -4.91 -17.90
CA HIS A 247 -10.36 -4.26 -18.33
C HIS A 247 -11.54 -5.24 -18.23
N ASN A 248 -12.76 -4.72 -18.31
CA ASN A 248 -14.01 -5.47 -18.16
C ASN A 248 -14.14 -6.15 -16.78
N ILE A 249 -13.77 -5.43 -15.72
CA ILE A 249 -13.97 -5.89 -14.35
C ILE A 249 -15.45 -5.77 -13.99
N VAL A 250 -16.16 -6.89 -13.94
CA VAL A 250 -17.56 -6.91 -13.51
C VAL A 250 -17.65 -6.97 -12.00
N LEU A 251 -18.33 -6.02 -11.38
CA LEU A 251 -18.56 -5.96 -9.95
C LEU A 251 -19.86 -6.65 -9.56
N THR A 252 -19.95 -7.10 -8.31
CA THR A 252 -21.23 -7.60 -7.77
C THR A 252 -22.26 -6.48 -7.72
N LYS A 253 -23.54 -6.81 -8.01
CA LYS A 253 -24.64 -5.83 -8.03
C LYS A 253 -25.13 -5.39 -6.65
N GLN A 254 -24.60 -5.98 -5.59
CA GLN A 254 -25.02 -5.69 -4.22
C GLN A 254 -24.06 -4.70 -3.59
N LEU A 255 -24.61 -3.59 -3.08
CA LEU A 255 -23.84 -2.60 -2.30
C LEU A 255 -23.42 -3.25 -0.97
N PRO A 256 -22.10 -3.28 -0.66
CA PRO A 256 -21.63 -3.83 0.62
C PRO A 256 -22.14 -2.99 1.78
N GLN A 257 -22.52 -3.65 2.87
CA GLN A 257 -22.85 -2.97 4.12
C GLN A 257 -21.61 -2.98 5.03
N ILE A 258 -21.18 -1.82 5.46
CA ILE A 258 -19.97 -1.63 6.28
C ILE A 258 -20.38 -1.21 7.67
N ASP A 259 -20.11 -2.04 8.67
CA ASP A 259 -20.40 -1.72 10.05
C ASP A 259 -19.35 -0.79 10.67
N LEU A 260 -19.80 0.10 11.52
CA LEU A 260 -18.91 1.01 12.28
C LEU A 260 -18.32 0.32 13.50
N ILE A 261 -16.98 0.34 13.60
CA ILE A 261 -16.22 -0.20 14.73
C ILE A 261 -16.64 0.46 16.06
N ASN A 262 -16.91 1.76 16.07
CA ASN A 262 -17.33 2.53 17.26
C ASN A 262 -18.61 3.33 16.99
N SER A 263 -19.68 2.64 16.63
CA SER A 263 -20.98 3.25 16.34
C SER A 263 -21.47 4.21 17.43
N ASN A 264 -21.29 3.84 18.71
CA ASN A 264 -21.70 4.64 19.88
C ASN A 264 -21.09 6.04 19.91
N ILE A 265 -19.88 6.20 19.33
CA ILE A 265 -19.17 7.49 19.31
C ILE A 265 -19.51 8.26 18.04
N VAL A 266 -19.65 7.54 16.93
CA VAL A 266 -19.80 8.14 15.61
C VAL A 266 -21.23 8.60 15.38
N LEU A 267 -22.24 7.78 15.72
CA LEU A 267 -23.64 8.02 15.39
C LEU A 267 -24.37 8.96 16.40
N THR A 268 -23.71 9.32 17.50
CA THR A 268 -24.30 10.28 18.44
C THR A 268 -24.18 11.72 17.94
N ASN A 269 -25.18 12.54 18.22
CA ASN A 269 -25.14 13.97 17.90
C ASN A 269 -24.16 14.76 18.78
N SER A 270 -23.68 14.17 19.88
CA SER A 270 -22.70 14.81 20.78
C SER A 270 -21.26 14.69 20.18
N TRP A 271 -20.49 15.74 20.37
CA TRP A 271 -19.09 15.78 19.99
C TRP A 271 -18.21 15.50 21.20
N LEU A 272 -17.32 14.51 21.09
CA LEU A 272 -16.31 14.26 22.11
C LEU A 272 -15.29 15.41 22.13
N ARG A 273 -14.81 15.72 23.34
CA ARG A 273 -13.68 16.65 23.49
C ARG A 273 -12.44 16.02 22.83
N PRO A 274 -11.55 16.83 22.23
CA PRO A 274 -10.34 16.32 21.58
C PRO A 274 -9.49 15.41 22.49
N SER A 275 -9.43 15.68 23.79
CA SER A 275 -8.70 14.86 24.77
C SER A 275 -9.32 13.48 25.01
N GLU A 276 -10.64 13.36 24.91
CA GLU A 276 -11.36 12.09 25.02
C GLU A 276 -11.21 11.28 23.75
N LEU A 277 -11.43 11.90 22.60
CA LEU A 277 -11.23 11.25 21.28
C LEU A 277 -9.80 10.76 21.11
N ALA A 278 -8.80 11.54 21.57
CA ALA A 278 -7.40 11.14 21.51
C ALA A 278 -7.11 9.81 22.21
N LYS A 279 -7.86 9.44 23.27
CA LYS A 279 -7.71 8.15 23.96
C LYS A 279 -8.11 6.97 23.06
N TYR A 280 -9.15 7.12 22.26
CA TYR A 280 -9.59 6.09 21.33
C TYR A 280 -8.61 5.92 20.15
N ILE A 281 -7.98 7.01 19.71
CA ILE A 281 -7.04 7.01 18.58
C ILE A 281 -5.60 6.72 19.03
N ALA A 282 -5.29 6.77 20.34
CA ALA A 282 -3.92 6.62 20.85
C ALA A 282 -3.23 5.33 20.40
N ASN A 283 -3.98 4.25 20.22
CA ASN A 283 -3.47 2.94 19.79
C ASN A 283 -3.50 2.75 18.27
N HIS A 284 -3.78 3.80 17.51
CA HIS A 284 -3.76 3.72 16.04
C HIS A 284 -2.36 3.28 15.56
N PRO A 285 -2.27 2.28 14.64
CA PRO A 285 -0.98 1.69 14.24
C PRO A 285 0.07 2.72 13.80
N SER A 286 -0.34 3.74 13.06
CA SER A 286 0.59 4.81 12.64
C SER A 286 1.18 5.59 13.83
N LEU A 287 0.40 5.83 14.89
CA LEU A 287 0.89 6.51 16.10
C LEU A 287 1.82 5.61 16.92
N VAL A 288 1.49 4.30 17.01
CA VAL A 288 2.33 3.32 17.70
C VAL A 288 3.67 3.16 16.97
N ALA A 289 3.67 3.13 15.64
CA ALA A 289 4.92 3.08 14.85
C ALA A 289 5.84 4.28 15.15
N VAL A 290 5.26 5.50 15.20
CA VAL A 290 6.03 6.71 15.56
C VAL A 290 6.50 6.67 17.02
N GLU A 291 5.69 6.13 17.94
CA GLU A 291 6.11 5.96 19.34
C GLU A 291 7.32 5.02 19.47
N LYS A 292 7.35 3.90 18.72
CA LYS A 292 8.53 3.03 18.64
C LYS A 292 9.76 3.77 18.12
N LYS A 293 9.58 4.61 17.09
CA LYS A 293 10.65 5.46 16.55
C LYS A 293 11.16 6.47 17.58
N ILE A 294 10.27 7.10 18.37
CA ILE A 294 10.65 7.98 19.49
C ILE A 294 11.47 7.20 20.53
N LYS A 295 11.06 5.97 20.86
CA LYS A 295 11.79 5.13 21.82
C LYS A 295 13.18 4.73 21.31
N SER A 296 13.30 4.38 20.03
CA SER A 296 14.59 4.11 19.37
C SER A 296 15.52 5.33 19.42
N THR A 297 15.02 6.52 19.07
CA THR A 297 15.85 7.75 19.10
C THR A 297 16.23 8.19 20.52
N LYS A 298 15.38 7.96 21.53
CA LYS A 298 15.76 8.12 22.95
C LYS A 298 16.91 7.19 23.34
N THR A 299 16.92 5.95 22.86
CA THR A 299 18.06 5.02 23.03
C THR A 299 19.28 5.53 22.26
N GLY A 300 19.10 6.16 21.10
CA GLY A 300 20.15 6.86 20.36
C GLY A 300 20.81 8.00 21.14
N ILE A 301 20.07 8.72 21.99
CA ILE A 301 20.67 9.71 22.91
C ILE A 301 21.61 9.02 23.90
N LYS A 302 21.19 7.86 24.47
CA LYS A 302 22.05 7.07 25.38
C LYS A 302 23.31 6.59 24.66
N LEU A 303 23.16 6.15 23.40
CA LEU A 303 24.28 5.74 22.55
C LEU A 303 25.27 6.91 22.33
N THR A 304 24.77 8.09 21.98
CA THR A 304 25.64 9.26 21.78
C THR A 304 26.37 9.67 23.07
N LYS A 305 25.73 9.48 24.23
CA LYS A 305 26.40 9.71 25.55
C LYS A 305 27.54 8.75 25.84
N GLN A 306 27.62 7.58 25.17
CA GLN A 306 28.79 6.71 25.34
C GLN A 306 30.08 7.36 24.80
N LYS A 307 29.98 8.37 23.91
CA LYS A 307 31.13 9.09 23.38
C LYS A 307 31.92 9.90 24.42
N TYR A 308 31.39 10.05 25.63
CA TYR A 308 32.16 10.61 26.77
C TYR A 308 33.06 9.57 27.46
N LYS A 309 32.88 8.26 27.16
CA LYS A 309 33.73 7.22 27.69
C LYS A 309 34.94 6.96 26.75
N PRO A 310 36.07 6.52 27.25
CA PRO A 310 37.19 6.17 26.39
C PRO A 310 36.92 4.94 25.56
N GLU A 311 37.55 4.87 24.40
CA GLU A 311 37.66 3.66 23.58
C GLU A 311 39.02 3.01 23.89
N TRP A 312 39.10 1.69 24.00
CA TRP A 312 40.28 0.95 24.35
C TRP A 312 40.76 0.11 23.17
N GLY A 313 42.09 0.07 22.99
CA GLY A 313 42.77 -0.81 22.06
C GLY A 313 43.86 -1.58 22.77
N VAL A 314 43.93 -2.86 22.53
CA VAL A 314 45.03 -3.70 22.95
C VAL A 314 45.76 -4.17 21.70
N ASN A 315 47.10 -4.09 21.74
CA ASN A 315 47.93 -4.56 20.64
C ASN A 315 49.08 -5.40 21.18
N ALA A 316 49.42 -6.46 20.47
CA ALA A 316 50.59 -7.28 20.71
C ALA A 316 51.36 -7.47 19.40
N SER A 317 52.67 -7.51 19.46
CA SER A 317 53.45 -7.76 18.25
C SER A 317 54.72 -8.54 18.58
N TYR A 318 55.12 -9.39 17.65
CA TYR A 318 56.35 -10.13 17.63
C TYR A 318 57.22 -9.63 16.47
N GLY A 319 58.47 -9.31 16.76
CA GLY A 319 59.46 -8.84 15.78
C GLY A 319 60.61 -9.81 15.71
N TYR A 320 60.71 -10.54 14.61
CA TYR A 320 61.86 -11.38 14.27
C TYR A 320 63.02 -10.50 13.83
N ARG A 321 64.22 -10.72 14.37
CA ARG A 321 65.47 -10.01 14.01
C ARG A 321 66.45 -10.96 13.38
N GLY A 322 67.15 -10.52 12.35
CA GLY A 322 68.28 -11.24 11.76
C GLY A 322 69.52 -11.19 12.65
N ASP A 323 70.48 -12.07 12.36
CA ASP A 323 71.79 -12.07 13.01
C ASP A 323 72.55 -10.75 12.73
N ASP A 324 73.55 -10.43 13.50
CA ASP A 324 74.40 -9.27 13.30
C ASP A 324 75.39 -9.51 12.12
N PRO A 325 76.05 -8.47 11.57
CA PRO A 325 77.03 -8.65 10.52
C PRO A 325 78.22 -9.55 10.85
N MET A 326 78.41 -9.89 12.14
CA MET A 326 79.41 -10.85 12.61
C MET A 326 78.85 -12.28 12.80
N GLY A 327 77.57 -12.53 12.51
CA GLY A 327 76.90 -13.82 12.62
C GLY A 327 76.39 -14.17 14.03
N ASN A 328 76.34 -13.24 14.98
CA ASN A 328 75.82 -13.47 16.30
C ASN A 328 74.25 -13.33 16.27
N SER A 329 73.57 -14.28 16.86
CA SER A 329 72.09 -14.28 16.95
C SER A 329 71.61 -13.14 17.86
N ARG A 330 70.60 -12.41 17.40
CA ARG A 330 69.88 -11.37 18.14
C ARG A 330 68.55 -11.91 18.68
N ALA A 331 68.24 -11.62 19.95
CA ALA A 331 66.95 -12.01 20.51
C ALA A 331 65.81 -11.27 19.84
N ASP A 332 64.73 -11.97 19.51
CA ASP A 332 63.50 -11.38 18.98
C ASP A 332 62.81 -10.46 19.96
N LEU A 333 61.93 -9.58 19.50
CA LEU A 333 61.25 -8.61 20.34
C LEU A 333 59.76 -8.94 20.45
N PHE A 334 59.26 -9.01 21.66
CA PHE A 334 57.85 -9.08 21.93
C PHE A 334 57.40 -7.76 22.57
N SER A 335 56.31 -7.19 22.03
CA SER A 335 55.78 -5.89 22.51
C SER A 335 54.29 -6.03 22.77
N VAL A 336 53.82 -5.49 23.87
CA VAL A 336 52.40 -5.34 24.21
C VAL A 336 52.15 -3.89 24.51
N GLY A 337 51.02 -3.38 24.01
CA GLY A 337 50.60 -1.98 24.23
C GLY A 337 49.10 -1.87 24.44
N VAL A 338 48.74 -0.87 25.19
CA VAL A 338 47.31 -0.47 25.35
C VAL A 338 47.20 0.97 24.89
N THR A 339 46.21 1.23 24.06
CA THR A 339 45.87 2.55 23.59
C THR A 339 44.46 2.92 24.03
N PHE A 340 44.26 4.15 24.42
CA PHE A 340 42.92 4.68 24.70
C PHE A 340 42.84 6.15 24.35
N ASP A 341 41.68 6.59 23.97
CA ASP A 341 41.42 8.01 23.76
C ASP A 341 40.82 8.66 25.01
N LEU A 342 41.17 9.91 25.24
CA LEU A 342 40.65 10.72 26.33
C LEU A 342 39.77 11.83 25.74
N PRO A 343 38.44 11.80 25.96
CA PRO A 343 37.52 12.81 25.47
C PRO A 343 37.59 14.08 26.34
N LEU A 344 38.69 14.87 26.19
CA LEU A 344 38.95 16.05 27.00
C LEU A 344 38.26 17.32 26.47
N PHE A 345 38.02 17.40 25.17
CA PHE A 345 37.41 18.58 24.51
C PHE A 345 35.97 18.30 24.10
N THR A 346 35.05 18.24 25.08
CA THR A 346 33.68 17.78 24.87
C THR A 346 32.74 18.86 24.32
N ASP A 347 32.97 20.12 24.63
CA ASP A 347 32.03 21.26 24.42
C ASP A 347 31.57 21.43 22.96
N ASN A 348 32.51 21.31 22.02
CA ASN A 348 32.22 21.50 20.60
C ASN A 348 32.01 20.18 19.81
N ARG A 349 32.19 19.04 20.43
CA ARG A 349 32.04 17.74 19.80
C ARG A 349 30.94 16.89 20.47
N GLN A 350 31.21 16.25 21.59
CA GLN A 350 30.28 15.35 22.26
C GLN A 350 29.00 16.07 22.70
N ASP A 351 29.09 17.27 23.28
CA ASP A 351 27.95 18.05 23.73
C ASP A 351 27.05 18.44 22.55
N LYS A 352 27.65 18.83 21.41
CA LYS A 352 26.90 19.16 20.20
C LYS A 352 26.24 17.92 19.58
N GLU A 353 26.90 16.77 19.60
CA GLU A 353 26.33 15.50 19.13
C GLU A 353 25.15 15.06 20.02
N VAL A 354 25.26 15.17 21.35
CA VAL A 354 24.15 14.89 22.27
C VAL A 354 23.00 15.85 22.04
N LYS A 355 23.29 17.16 21.89
CA LYS A 355 22.27 18.17 21.57
C LYS A 355 21.57 17.84 20.25
N SER A 356 22.31 17.44 19.23
CA SER A 356 21.74 16.99 17.94
C SER A 356 20.81 15.78 18.11
N ALA A 357 21.22 14.77 18.88
CA ALA A 357 20.40 13.57 19.14
C ALA A 357 19.11 13.92 19.90
N ILE A 358 19.18 14.84 20.87
CA ILE A 358 18.00 15.36 21.58
C ILE A 358 17.07 16.07 20.60
N SER A 359 17.59 17.02 19.81
CA SER A 359 16.79 17.77 18.84
C SER A 359 16.09 16.87 17.81
N LYS A 360 16.78 15.82 17.33
CA LYS A 360 16.18 14.80 16.45
C LYS A 360 15.01 14.06 17.13
N THR A 361 15.15 13.74 18.42
CA THR A 361 14.07 13.10 19.18
C THR A 361 12.87 14.04 19.36
N GLU A 362 13.10 15.32 19.67
CA GLU A 362 12.03 16.33 19.78
C GLU A 362 11.31 16.55 18.46
N ALA A 363 12.04 16.55 17.33
CA ALA A 363 11.42 16.64 16.00
C ALA A 363 10.43 15.47 15.75
N ILE A 364 10.79 14.23 16.10
CA ILE A 364 9.90 13.09 15.93
C ILE A 364 8.68 13.14 16.88
N LYS A 365 8.87 13.69 18.10
CA LYS A 365 7.72 13.96 19.00
C LYS A 365 6.75 14.96 18.37
N THR A 366 7.27 15.99 17.68
CA THR A 366 6.45 16.94 16.94
C THR A 366 5.71 16.28 15.79
N GLU A 367 6.35 15.36 15.04
CA GLU A 367 5.70 14.54 14.01
C GLU A 367 4.51 13.75 14.59
N LYS A 368 4.68 13.14 15.78
CA LYS A 368 3.60 12.43 16.47
C LYS A 368 2.41 13.35 16.78
N LEU A 369 2.68 14.55 17.29
CA LEU A 369 1.63 15.54 17.58
C LEU A 369 0.90 15.99 16.31
N LEU A 370 1.62 16.22 15.23
CA LEU A 370 1.03 16.57 13.93
C LEU A 370 0.15 15.44 13.38
N LEU A 371 0.62 14.20 13.49
CA LEU A 371 -0.16 13.02 13.09
C LEU A 371 -1.44 12.88 13.93
N MET A 372 -1.36 13.05 15.25
CA MET A 372 -2.53 13.04 16.12
C MET A 372 -3.54 14.12 15.72
N ARG A 373 -3.08 15.36 15.49
CA ARG A 373 -3.95 16.45 15.02
C ARG A 373 -4.64 16.11 13.70
N LYS A 374 -3.90 15.49 12.77
CA LYS A 374 -4.45 15.07 11.48
C LYS A 374 -5.57 14.03 11.67
N LEU A 375 -5.35 13.00 12.50
CA LEU A 375 -6.36 11.97 12.76
C LEU A 375 -7.61 12.55 13.45
N LEU A 376 -7.43 13.43 14.43
CA LEU A 376 -8.54 14.12 15.10
C LEU A 376 -9.35 15.00 14.14
N ALA A 377 -8.68 15.72 13.24
CA ALA A 377 -9.32 16.55 12.24
C ALA A 377 -10.06 15.70 11.19
N SER A 378 -9.45 14.58 10.73
CA SER A 378 -10.11 13.63 9.83
C SER A 378 -11.39 13.06 10.43
N TYR A 379 -11.36 12.66 11.71
CA TYR A 379 -12.57 12.21 12.41
C TYR A 379 -13.66 13.28 12.43
N SER A 380 -13.31 14.50 12.82
CA SER A 380 -14.27 15.60 12.88
C SER A 380 -14.93 15.87 11.52
N SER A 381 -14.12 15.87 10.46
CA SER A 381 -14.60 16.05 9.10
C SER A 381 -15.49 14.87 8.65
N ALA A 382 -15.04 13.63 8.82
CA ALA A 382 -15.79 12.46 8.39
C ALA A 382 -17.11 12.29 9.14
N LYS A 383 -17.11 12.48 10.47
CA LYS A 383 -18.34 12.45 11.28
C LYS A 383 -19.33 13.54 10.86
N GLY A 384 -18.85 14.79 10.66
CA GLY A 384 -19.71 15.89 10.23
C GLY A 384 -20.35 15.61 8.87
N ARG A 385 -19.57 15.08 7.90
CA ARG A 385 -20.09 14.67 6.59
C ARG A 385 -21.11 13.53 6.72
N LEU A 386 -20.85 12.52 7.53
CA LEU A 386 -21.76 11.39 7.72
C LEU A 386 -23.11 11.82 8.30
N LEU A 387 -23.12 12.67 9.32
CA LEU A 387 -24.39 13.18 9.90
C LEU A 387 -25.22 13.94 8.87
N ARG A 388 -24.59 14.84 8.10
CA ARG A 388 -25.30 15.58 7.05
C ARG A 388 -25.73 14.68 5.88
N LEU A 389 -24.95 13.66 5.57
CA LEU A 389 -25.32 12.68 4.56
C LEU A 389 -26.57 11.91 4.97
N LYS A 390 -26.67 11.49 6.24
CA LYS A 390 -27.87 10.84 6.77
C LYS A 390 -29.09 11.73 6.74
N ASP A 391 -28.96 13.01 7.09
CA ASP A 391 -30.04 13.99 6.96
C ASP A 391 -30.55 14.05 5.49
N ARG A 392 -29.61 14.04 4.52
CA ARG A 392 -29.94 14.05 3.08
C ARG A 392 -30.62 12.76 2.63
N GLN A 393 -30.09 11.59 3.06
CA GLN A 393 -30.67 10.28 2.73
C GLN A 393 -32.15 10.21 3.21
N ASN A 394 -32.41 10.64 4.45
CA ASN A 394 -33.78 10.71 4.99
C ASN A 394 -34.66 11.64 4.16
N LEU A 395 -34.15 12.83 3.76
CA LEU A 395 -34.89 13.76 2.90
C LEU A 395 -35.24 13.14 1.54
N TYR A 396 -34.27 12.43 0.91
CA TYR A 396 -34.48 11.74 -0.38
C TYR A 396 -35.53 10.65 -0.22
N LYS A 397 -35.37 9.76 0.74
CA LYS A 397 -36.24 8.61 0.97
C LYS A 397 -37.64 9.01 1.33
N ASP A 398 -37.83 9.95 2.29
CA ASP A 398 -39.11 10.23 2.90
C ASP A 398 -39.92 11.29 2.13
N LYS A 399 -39.28 12.13 1.32
CA LYS A 399 -39.94 13.25 0.64
C LYS A 399 -39.61 13.38 -0.82
N LEU A 400 -38.33 13.48 -1.19
CA LEU A 400 -37.96 13.91 -2.54
C LEU A 400 -38.34 12.86 -3.60
N LEU A 401 -37.93 11.58 -3.37
CA LEU A 401 -38.23 10.51 -4.31
C LEU A 401 -39.75 10.30 -4.48
N PRO A 402 -40.55 10.16 -3.41
CA PRO A 402 -41.99 10.07 -3.56
C PRO A 402 -42.58 11.24 -4.36
N GLN A 403 -42.23 12.50 -4.05
CA GLN A 403 -42.75 13.67 -4.71
C GLN A 403 -42.38 13.75 -6.21
N ILE A 404 -41.17 13.36 -6.57
CA ILE A 404 -40.69 13.31 -7.95
C ILE A 404 -41.43 12.23 -8.74
N HIS A 405 -41.64 11.05 -8.13
CA HIS A 405 -42.41 9.97 -8.75
C HIS A 405 -43.88 10.39 -8.96
N ASP A 406 -44.53 10.96 -7.94
CA ASP A 406 -45.88 11.47 -8.03
C ASP A 406 -46.05 12.54 -9.15
N GLN A 407 -45.05 13.44 -9.26
CA GLN A 407 -45.02 14.43 -10.32
C GLN A 407 -44.92 13.79 -11.73
N ALA A 408 -44.05 12.78 -11.85
CA ALA A 408 -43.87 12.10 -13.15
C ALA A 408 -45.13 11.32 -13.57
N GLU A 409 -45.82 10.68 -12.63
CA GLU A 409 -47.09 9.99 -12.90
C GLU A 409 -48.21 10.98 -13.21
N ALA A 410 -48.31 12.09 -12.49
CA ALA A 410 -49.27 13.16 -12.76
C ALA A 410 -49.07 13.76 -14.15
N SER A 411 -47.83 14.06 -14.54
CA SER A 411 -47.49 14.60 -15.86
C SER A 411 -47.84 13.62 -16.98
N LEU A 412 -47.58 12.31 -16.79
CA LEU A 412 -47.96 11.29 -17.77
C LEU A 412 -49.47 11.15 -17.88
N THR A 413 -50.17 11.15 -16.75
CA THR A 413 -51.64 11.07 -16.73
C THR A 413 -52.29 12.27 -17.40
N ALA A 414 -51.81 13.49 -17.15
CA ALA A 414 -52.30 14.69 -17.83
C ALA A 414 -52.08 14.62 -19.35
N TYR A 415 -50.91 14.15 -19.78
CA TYR A 415 -50.61 13.97 -21.21
C TYR A 415 -51.51 12.93 -21.87
N THR A 416 -51.74 11.79 -21.24
CA THR A 416 -52.62 10.73 -21.79
C THR A 416 -54.08 11.14 -21.83
N ASN A 417 -54.54 12.08 -20.99
CA ASN A 417 -55.86 12.64 -20.96
C ASN A 417 -56.02 13.93 -21.84
N ASP A 418 -55.07 14.19 -22.73
CA ASP A 418 -55.07 15.36 -23.62
C ASP A 418 -54.99 16.73 -22.94
N ASP A 419 -54.63 16.80 -21.64
CA ASP A 419 -54.55 18.04 -20.84
C ASP A 419 -53.10 18.40 -20.42
N GLY A 420 -52.09 17.66 -20.91
CA GLY A 420 -50.69 17.82 -20.56
C GLY A 420 -49.79 18.12 -21.75
N ASP A 421 -48.61 18.69 -21.45
CA ASP A 421 -47.54 18.94 -22.43
C ASP A 421 -46.54 17.78 -22.41
N PHE A 422 -46.21 17.22 -23.59
CA PHE A 422 -45.18 16.19 -23.75
C PHE A 422 -43.81 16.58 -23.11
N ALA A 423 -43.47 17.85 -23.25
CA ALA A 423 -42.24 18.37 -22.64
C ALA A 423 -42.17 18.20 -21.12
N GLU A 424 -43.31 18.26 -20.44
CA GLU A 424 -43.38 18.08 -18.98
C GLU A 424 -43.19 16.60 -18.59
N VAL A 425 -43.75 15.67 -19.38
CA VAL A 425 -43.55 14.22 -19.18
C VAL A 425 -42.08 13.87 -19.31
N VAL A 426 -41.41 14.34 -20.36
CA VAL A 426 -39.97 14.06 -20.55
C VAL A 426 -39.14 14.68 -19.40
N ARG A 427 -39.44 15.93 -19.02
CA ARG A 427 -38.71 16.61 -17.92
C ARG A 427 -38.89 15.90 -16.59
N SER A 428 -40.08 15.48 -16.26
CA SER A 428 -40.37 14.77 -14.99
C SER A 428 -39.73 13.39 -14.95
N ARG A 429 -39.69 12.64 -16.05
CA ARG A 429 -38.97 11.35 -16.15
C ARG A 429 -37.45 11.51 -16.02
N ILE A 430 -36.87 12.56 -16.59
CA ILE A 430 -35.45 12.88 -16.37
C ILE A 430 -35.18 13.22 -14.90
N ALA A 431 -36.11 13.94 -14.25
CA ALA A 431 -35.99 14.26 -12.84
C ALA A 431 -35.98 12.99 -11.95
N VAL A 432 -36.83 11.99 -12.25
CA VAL A 432 -36.84 10.69 -11.59
C VAL A 432 -35.47 10.00 -11.73
N LEU A 433 -34.98 9.85 -12.96
CA LEU A 433 -33.69 9.20 -13.24
C LEU A 433 -32.55 9.91 -12.49
N ASN A 434 -32.53 11.24 -12.49
CA ASN A 434 -31.49 11.98 -11.76
C ASN A 434 -31.58 11.76 -10.25
N ALA A 435 -32.78 11.75 -9.68
CA ALA A 435 -32.99 11.53 -8.26
C ALA A 435 -32.58 10.10 -7.82
N GLU A 436 -32.85 9.08 -8.64
CA GLU A 436 -32.39 7.70 -8.40
C GLU A 436 -30.84 7.59 -8.42
N ILE A 437 -30.18 8.26 -9.39
CA ILE A 437 -28.71 8.30 -9.46
C ILE A 437 -28.12 9.07 -8.27
N ASP A 438 -28.76 10.14 -7.82
CA ASP A 438 -28.35 10.89 -6.65
C ASP A 438 -28.50 10.07 -5.37
N GLU A 439 -29.59 9.32 -5.19
CA GLU A 439 -29.79 8.38 -4.08
C GLU A 439 -28.69 7.31 -4.05
N LEU A 440 -28.42 6.68 -5.19
CA LEU A 440 -27.31 5.73 -5.32
C LEU A 440 -25.98 6.37 -4.90
N THR A 441 -25.72 7.60 -5.31
CA THR A 441 -24.52 8.35 -4.94
C THR A 441 -24.45 8.59 -3.44
N LEU A 442 -25.56 8.95 -2.79
CA LEU A 442 -25.62 9.13 -1.33
C LEU A 442 -25.33 7.83 -0.58
N ASN A 443 -25.88 6.71 -1.05
CA ASN A 443 -25.66 5.39 -0.43
C ASN A 443 -24.20 4.92 -0.56
N VAL A 444 -23.57 5.15 -1.70
CA VAL A 444 -22.16 4.86 -1.92
C VAL A 444 -21.25 5.75 -1.07
N GLU A 445 -21.53 7.05 -1.00
CA GLU A 445 -20.75 7.97 -0.16
C GLU A 445 -20.86 7.64 1.33
N GLU A 446 -21.98 7.11 1.79
CA GLU A 446 -22.09 6.59 3.16
C GLU A 446 -21.08 5.49 3.41
N GLN A 447 -21.02 4.46 2.55
CA GLN A 447 -20.10 3.34 2.71
C GLN A 447 -18.63 3.81 2.69
N LYS A 448 -18.28 4.79 1.85
CA LYS A 448 -16.94 5.40 1.83
C LYS A 448 -16.60 6.11 3.14
N LEU A 449 -17.55 6.84 3.70
CA LEU A 449 -17.36 7.51 5.00
C LEU A 449 -17.22 6.51 6.16
N LEU A 450 -17.96 5.38 6.12
CA LEU A 450 -17.81 4.30 7.10
C LEU A 450 -16.42 3.66 7.03
N LEU A 451 -15.86 3.45 5.83
CA LEU A 451 -14.47 3.00 5.66
C LEU A 451 -13.46 4.00 6.26
N GLU A 452 -13.62 5.29 5.96
CA GLU A 452 -12.74 6.35 6.47
C GLU A 452 -12.79 6.39 8.01
N LEU A 453 -13.97 6.30 8.59
CA LEU A 453 -14.15 6.30 10.06
C LEU A 453 -13.58 5.05 10.70
N ASN A 454 -13.79 3.87 10.12
CA ASN A 454 -13.24 2.62 10.62
C ASN A 454 -11.72 2.62 10.63
N TYR A 455 -11.06 3.19 9.61
CA TYR A 455 -9.62 3.37 9.59
C TYR A 455 -9.12 4.13 10.83
N LEU A 456 -9.83 5.17 11.27
CA LEU A 456 -9.41 5.99 12.40
C LEU A 456 -9.47 5.23 13.75
N PHE A 457 -10.27 4.16 13.84
CA PHE A 457 -10.50 3.38 15.05
C PHE A 457 -9.85 2.00 15.08
N ILE A 458 -9.00 1.65 14.11
CA ILE A 458 -8.36 0.33 13.99
C ILE A 458 -7.65 -0.11 15.28
N GLY A 459 -7.07 0.81 16.02
CA GLY A 459 -6.38 0.52 17.28
C GLY A 459 -7.29 0.46 18.51
N SER A 460 -8.56 0.84 18.38
CA SER A 460 -9.49 0.93 19.51
C SER A 460 -10.26 -0.37 19.80
N ILE A 461 -10.13 -1.37 18.94
CA ILE A 461 -10.65 -2.71 19.23
C ILE A 461 -9.78 -3.28 20.35
N ALA A 462 -10.28 -3.20 21.59
CA ALA A 462 -9.70 -3.97 22.67
C ALA A 462 -9.74 -5.44 22.26
N PRO A 463 -8.66 -6.23 22.45
CA PRO A 463 -8.78 -7.67 22.27
C PRO A 463 -9.89 -8.11 23.22
N VAL A 464 -10.95 -8.70 22.66
CA VAL A 464 -11.92 -9.45 23.45
C VAL A 464 -11.10 -10.52 24.13
N VAL A 465 -10.86 -10.38 25.42
CA VAL A 465 -10.25 -11.42 26.24
C VAL A 465 -11.30 -12.52 26.32
N SER A 466 -11.30 -13.37 25.32
CA SER A 466 -11.96 -14.65 25.36
C SER A 466 -11.21 -15.51 26.38
N ASN A 467 -11.72 -15.61 27.59
CA ASN A 467 -11.36 -16.65 28.53
C ASN A 467 -11.87 -17.98 27.98
N ASN A 468 -11.23 -18.50 26.96
CA ASN A 468 -11.27 -19.91 26.57
C ASN A 468 -9.97 -20.25 25.86
N ASN A 469 -9.21 -21.14 26.48
CA ASN A 469 -8.06 -21.82 25.92
C ASN A 469 -8.42 -22.43 24.56
N MET A 470 -8.01 -21.80 23.47
CA MET A 470 -7.84 -22.46 22.18
C MET A 470 -6.89 -21.63 21.28
N ASN A 471 -5.97 -22.34 20.70
CA ASN A 471 -4.93 -21.92 19.79
C ASN A 471 -5.35 -20.80 18.82
N LEU A 472 -4.80 -19.60 19.00
CA LEU A 472 -4.93 -18.50 18.07
C LEU A 472 -3.79 -18.60 17.05
N SER A 473 -4.13 -19.06 15.85
CA SER A 473 -3.37 -18.72 14.65
C SER A 473 -3.47 -17.21 14.42
N ASN A 474 -2.32 -16.56 14.26
CA ASN A 474 -2.19 -15.14 13.95
C ASN A 474 -2.91 -14.77 12.64
N ASN A 475 -4.15 -14.30 12.75
CA ASN A 475 -4.86 -13.68 11.63
C ASN A 475 -5.57 -12.42 12.15
N SER A 476 -4.81 -11.34 12.36
CA SER A 476 -5.33 -10.02 12.70
C SER A 476 -5.17 -9.07 11.50
N GLY A 477 -5.77 -9.43 10.36
CA GLY A 477 -6.02 -8.50 9.28
C GLY A 477 -7.26 -7.65 9.57
N PHE A 478 -7.34 -6.47 8.98
CA PHE A 478 -8.54 -5.65 8.93
C PHE A 478 -9.65 -6.48 8.27
N THR A 479 -10.54 -7.01 9.08
CA THR A 479 -11.75 -7.68 8.59
C THR A 479 -12.82 -6.61 8.50
N VAL A 480 -13.33 -6.36 7.31
CA VAL A 480 -14.58 -5.60 7.13
C VAL A 480 -15.65 -6.46 7.78
N ILE A 481 -16.20 -6.00 8.91
CA ILE A 481 -17.31 -6.68 9.56
C ILE A 481 -18.53 -6.40 8.69
N LEU A 482 -18.97 -7.40 7.97
CA LEU A 482 -20.25 -7.40 7.27
C LEU A 482 -21.29 -8.00 8.21
N GLY A 483 -22.45 -7.36 8.31
CA GLY A 483 -23.58 -7.90 9.03
C GLY A 483 -24.03 -9.21 8.39
N GLU A 484 -24.09 -10.27 9.17
CA GLU A 484 -24.79 -11.51 8.78
C GLU A 484 -26.30 -11.28 8.93
N GLU A 485 -27.08 -11.53 7.86
CA GLU A 485 -28.50 -11.82 7.94
C GLU A 485 -28.72 -13.30 8.25
#